data_f92f82931e4bed040d6e02772d19b15c
#
_entry.id   f92f82931e4bed040d6e02772d19b15c
#
_cell.length_a   1.000
_cell.length_b   1.000
_cell.length_c   1.000
_cell.angle_alpha   90.00
_cell.angle_beta   90.00
_cell.angle_gamma   90.00
#
_symmetry.space_group_name_H-M   'P 1'
#
loop_
_entity.id
_entity.type
_entity.pdbx_description
1 polymer ?
#
loop_
_entity_poly.entity_id
_entity_poly.type
_entity_poly.pdbx_seq_one_letter_code
_entity_poly.pdbx_strand_id
1 'polypeptide(L)'
;DQPRSRGLGDVYKRQPLERAGLKVTDVDKFSPEMQNPDITKPAGAGDVPLANYKMIAALAVKRGDIQKSELASFTKEHGLTGWAPTQGHIPSGVPYIGFARNDIMAGKINRVMIIGKGSLFLGRMTNLFDGVSFVIEANKGEKAEAGVSEDEVKKMIAKAMREFATSLMGQDE
;
A
#
# COMPACT_ATOMS: atom_id res chain seq x y z
N ASP A 1 -12.34 6.13 22.44
CA ASP A 1 -11.28 5.13 22.49
C ASP A 1 -10.94 4.63 21.08
N GLN A 2 -9.88 5.17 20.45
CA GLN A 2 -9.52 4.85 19.07
C GLN A 2 -8.06 4.44 18.88
N PRO A 3 -7.52 3.43 19.58
CA PRO A 3 -6.15 2.99 19.33
C PRO A 3 -6.01 2.03 18.13
N ARG A 4 -7.05 1.26 17.80
CA ARG A 4 -6.94 0.15 16.81
C ARG A 4 -7.01 0.60 15.35
N SER A 5 -7.78 1.62 15.02
CA SER A 5 -7.88 2.12 13.63
C SER A 5 -6.61 2.86 13.16
N ARG A 6 -5.86 3.48 14.07
CA ARG A 6 -4.59 4.13 13.76
C ARG A 6 -3.48 3.13 13.41
N GLY A 7 -3.41 2.00 14.13
CA GLY A 7 -2.42 0.95 13.87
C GLY A 7 -2.60 0.25 12.54
N LEU A 8 -3.83 -0.06 12.15
CA LEU A 8 -4.13 -0.72 10.86
C LEU A 8 -3.81 0.18 9.66
N GLY A 9 -4.08 1.49 9.74
CA GLY A 9 -3.70 2.43 8.69
C GLY A 9 -2.18 2.49 8.44
N ASP A 10 -1.37 2.34 9.50
CA ASP A 10 0.09 2.26 9.38
C ASP A 10 0.55 0.97 8.70
N VAL A 11 -0.10 -0.15 8.99
CA VAL A 11 0.21 -1.46 8.41
C VAL A 11 0.09 -1.44 6.89
N TYR A 12 -1.03 -0.95 6.35
CA TYR A 12 -1.26 -0.92 4.89
C TYR A 12 -0.36 0.06 4.13
N LYS A 13 0.15 1.08 4.81
CA LYS A 13 1.04 2.09 4.19
C LYS A 13 2.52 1.70 4.28
N ARG A 14 2.91 0.99 5.32
CA ARG A 14 4.31 0.70 5.65
C ARG A 14 4.76 -0.68 5.23
N GLN A 15 4.00 -1.72 5.61
CA GLN A 15 4.42 -3.11 5.41
C GLN A 15 4.72 -3.51 3.96
N PRO A 16 3.96 -3.07 2.93
CA PRO A 16 4.28 -3.44 1.55
C PRO A 16 5.67 -2.96 1.12
N LEU A 17 6.05 -1.73 1.50
CA LEU A 17 7.36 -1.17 1.19
C LEU A 17 8.47 -1.86 1.97
N GLU A 18 8.26 -2.15 3.26
CA GLU A 18 9.24 -2.89 4.08
C GLU A 18 9.51 -4.29 3.53
N ARG A 19 8.46 -5.01 3.13
CA ARG A 19 8.58 -6.35 2.51
C ARG A 19 9.32 -6.31 1.18
N ALA A 20 9.17 -5.22 0.42
CA ALA A 20 9.87 -5.00 -0.85
C ALA A 20 11.28 -4.42 -0.66
N GLY A 21 11.73 -4.16 0.57
CA GLY A 21 13.03 -3.51 0.84
C GLY A 21 13.10 -2.05 0.37
N LEU A 22 11.94 -1.39 0.18
CA LEU A 22 11.85 -0.04 -0.35
C LEU A 22 11.74 1.00 0.77
N LYS A 23 12.35 2.17 0.54
CA LYS A 23 12.09 3.38 1.31
C LYS A 23 10.79 4.04 0.83
N VAL A 24 10.23 4.90 1.68
CA VAL A 24 9.06 5.71 1.27
C VAL A 24 9.45 6.69 0.16
N THR A 25 10.68 7.18 0.15
CA THR A 25 11.25 8.06 -0.89
C THR A 25 11.47 7.37 -2.24
N ASP A 26 11.48 6.04 -2.31
CA ASP A 26 11.62 5.30 -3.56
C ASP A 26 10.32 5.26 -4.37
N VAL A 27 9.23 5.80 -3.84
CA VAL A 27 7.92 5.88 -4.48
C VAL A 27 7.68 7.29 -4.97
N ASP A 28 7.58 7.48 -6.29
CA ASP A 28 7.41 8.81 -6.89
C ASP A 28 6.06 9.44 -6.56
N LYS A 29 4.99 8.64 -6.56
CA LYS A 29 3.64 9.12 -6.27
C LYS A 29 2.85 8.13 -5.41
N PHE A 30 2.09 8.69 -4.47
CA PHE A 30 1.15 7.93 -3.65
C PHE A 30 -0.29 8.27 -4.04
N SER A 31 -1.11 7.25 -4.22
CA SER A 31 -2.56 7.39 -4.42
C SER A 31 -3.31 6.71 -3.27
N PRO A 32 -3.56 7.45 -2.18
CA PRO A 32 -4.32 6.97 -1.04
C PRO A 32 -5.84 7.16 -1.25
N GLU A 33 -6.55 7.57 -0.21
CA GLU A 33 -7.95 7.98 -0.30
C GLU A 33 -8.05 9.33 -1.00
N MET A 34 -8.50 9.32 -2.25
CA MET A 34 -8.56 10.48 -3.15
C MET A 34 -9.96 11.08 -3.24
N GLN A 35 -10.68 11.16 -2.11
CA GLN A 35 -11.98 11.82 -2.06
C GLN A 35 -11.84 13.31 -2.41
N ASN A 36 -12.85 13.83 -3.12
CA ASN A 36 -12.87 15.24 -3.50
C ASN A 36 -13.01 16.15 -2.26
N PRO A 37 -12.02 17.02 -1.99
CA PRO A 37 -12.07 17.92 -0.83
C PRO A 37 -13.20 18.93 -0.85
N ASP A 38 -13.70 19.30 -2.05
CA ASP A 38 -14.84 20.21 -2.19
C ASP A 38 -16.14 19.61 -1.66
N ILE A 39 -16.19 18.26 -1.62
CA ILE A 39 -17.32 17.52 -1.03
C ILE A 39 -17.04 17.22 0.44
N THR A 40 -15.84 16.80 0.78
CA THR A 40 -15.54 16.29 2.12
C THR A 40 -15.32 17.41 3.16
N LYS A 41 -14.82 18.58 2.77
CA LYS A 41 -14.66 19.73 3.68
C LYS A 41 -16.01 20.23 4.21
N PRO A 42 -17.00 20.54 3.38
CA PRO A 42 -18.34 20.94 3.87
C PRO A 42 -19.02 19.86 4.70
N ALA A 43 -18.77 18.59 4.42
CA ALA A 43 -19.28 17.45 5.18
C ALA A 43 -18.55 17.20 6.51
N GLY A 44 -17.57 18.04 6.88
CA GLY A 44 -16.84 17.95 8.14
C GLY A 44 -15.69 16.92 8.14
N ALA A 45 -15.39 16.24 7.03
CA ALA A 45 -14.30 15.29 6.94
C ALA A 45 -12.94 15.92 6.61
N GLY A 46 -12.92 17.22 6.24
CA GLY A 46 -11.71 17.94 5.89
C GLY A 46 -11.12 17.55 4.53
N ASP A 47 -9.85 17.84 4.34
CA ASP A 47 -9.08 17.50 3.14
C ASP A 47 -8.46 16.11 3.31
N VAL A 48 -9.19 15.09 2.89
CA VAL A 48 -8.81 13.68 3.10
C VAL A 48 -7.53 13.31 2.37
N PRO A 49 -7.33 13.64 1.08
CA PRO A 49 -6.07 13.37 0.39
C PRO A 49 -4.87 14.01 1.09
N LEU A 50 -4.96 15.30 1.41
CA LEU A 50 -3.88 16.02 2.08
C LEU A 50 -3.56 15.43 3.46
N ALA A 51 -4.57 15.04 4.23
CA ALA A 51 -4.38 14.38 5.52
C ALA A 51 -3.62 13.05 5.37
N ASN A 52 -3.93 12.27 4.34
CA ASN A 52 -3.23 11.03 4.04
C ASN A 52 -1.78 11.27 3.60
N TYR A 53 -1.49 12.27 2.77
CA TYR A 53 -0.11 12.62 2.39
C TYR A 53 0.72 13.06 3.59
N LYS A 54 0.18 13.89 4.47
CA LYS A 54 0.84 14.28 5.72
C LYS A 54 1.13 13.07 6.61
N MET A 55 0.23 12.09 6.64
CA MET A 55 0.43 10.85 7.39
C MET A 55 1.55 10.00 6.80
N ILE A 56 1.61 9.87 5.46
CA ILE A 56 2.69 9.14 4.76
C ILE A 56 4.02 9.82 5.02
N ALA A 57 4.09 11.15 4.92
CA ALA A 57 5.30 11.93 5.24
C ALA A 57 5.74 11.74 6.71
N ALA A 58 4.80 11.74 7.65
CA ALA A 58 5.11 11.48 9.06
C ALA A 58 5.66 10.06 9.29
N LEU A 59 5.14 9.07 8.55
CA LEU A 59 5.69 7.70 8.57
C LEU A 59 7.09 7.64 7.99
N ALA A 60 7.39 8.39 6.91
CA ALA A 60 8.71 8.49 6.34
C ALA A 60 9.73 9.08 7.34
N VAL A 61 9.34 10.12 8.09
CA VAL A 61 10.17 10.66 9.19
C VAL A 61 10.39 9.62 10.28
N LYS A 62 9.33 8.91 10.71
CA LYS A 62 9.42 7.87 11.74
C LYS A 62 10.35 6.72 11.34
N ARG A 63 10.46 6.43 10.06
CA ARG A 63 11.38 5.42 9.51
C ARG A 63 12.81 5.93 9.32
N GLY A 64 13.00 7.25 9.37
CA GLY A 64 14.28 7.89 9.04
C GLY A 64 14.54 8.01 7.53
N ASP A 65 13.51 7.84 6.70
CA ASP A 65 13.62 7.97 5.26
C ASP A 65 13.74 9.45 4.83
N ILE A 66 13.16 10.38 5.62
CA ILE A 66 13.27 11.85 5.46
C ILE A 66 13.44 12.53 6.81
N GLN A 67 13.89 13.80 6.79
CA GLN A 67 13.96 14.66 7.98
C GLN A 67 12.61 15.34 8.25
N LYS A 68 12.37 15.76 9.50
CA LYS A 68 11.13 16.46 9.88
C LYS A 68 10.93 17.77 9.10
N SER A 69 12.00 18.45 8.72
CA SER A 69 11.99 19.68 7.90
C SER A 69 11.47 19.44 6.48
N GLU A 70 11.53 18.19 5.98
CA GLU A 70 11.16 17.81 4.63
C GLU A 70 9.69 17.40 4.48
N LEU A 71 8.91 17.37 5.57
CA LEU A 71 7.50 16.95 5.56
C LEU A 71 6.65 17.67 4.50
N ALA A 72 6.82 18.99 4.38
CA ALA A 72 6.01 19.82 3.48
C ALA A 72 6.41 19.60 2.02
N SER A 73 7.71 19.58 1.73
CA SER A 73 8.24 19.30 0.37
C SER A 73 7.88 17.89 -0.08
N PHE A 74 8.07 16.89 0.78
CA PHE A 74 7.67 15.51 0.50
C PHE A 74 6.18 15.40 0.17
N THR A 75 5.31 16.01 0.98
CA THR A 75 3.85 16.00 0.74
C THR A 75 3.49 16.59 -0.62
N LYS A 76 4.17 17.68 -1.02
CA LYS A 76 3.96 18.34 -2.32
C LYS A 76 4.50 17.50 -3.49
N GLU A 77 5.68 16.93 -3.32
CA GLU A 77 6.40 16.20 -4.37
C GLU A 77 5.76 14.83 -4.65
N HIS A 78 5.45 14.06 -3.61
CA HIS A 78 4.93 12.70 -3.72
C HIS A 78 3.40 12.61 -3.73
N GLY A 79 2.70 13.71 -3.45
CA GLY A 79 1.24 13.80 -3.55
C GLY A 79 0.77 13.97 -5.00
N LEU A 80 -0.51 13.72 -5.23
CA LEU A 80 -1.19 13.98 -6.50
C LEU A 80 -1.84 15.35 -6.46
N THR A 81 -1.99 15.98 -7.63
CA THR A 81 -2.64 17.29 -7.79
C THR A 81 -4.14 17.22 -8.03
N GLY A 82 -4.69 16.00 -8.17
CA GLY A 82 -6.10 15.75 -8.42
C GLY A 82 -6.71 14.80 -7.39
N TRP A 83 -7.98 14.51 -7.57
CA TRP A 83 -8.78 13.62 -6.74
C TRP A 83 -9.82 12.87 -7.57
N ALA A 84 -10.45 11.85 -6.98
CA ALA A 84 -11.56 11.16 -7.61
C ALA A 84 -12.76 12.11 -7.72
N PRO A 85 -13.42 12.19 -8.90
CA PRO A 85 -14.53 13.15 -9.10
C PRO A 85 -15.77 12.82 -8.28
N THR A 86 -15.95 11.56 -7.90
CA THR A 86 -17.10 11.04 -7.18
C THR A 86 -16.72 10.26 -5.95
N GLN A 87 -17.67 10.09 -5.03
CA GLN A 87 -17.57 9.19 -3.88
C GLN A 87 -18.19 7.84 -4.25
N GLY A 88 -17.66 6.74 -3.69
CA GLY A 88 -18.17 5.40 -3.94
C GLY A 88 -17.55 4.35 -3.03
N HIS A 89 -17.98 3.10 -3.18
CA HIS A 89 -17.45 1.97 -2.44
C HIS A 89 -16.10 1.45 -2.99
N ILE A 90 -15.72 1.86 -4.19
CA ILE A 90 -14.40 1.56 -4.76
C ILE A 90 -13.37 2.42 -4.04
N PRO A 91 -12.22 1.86 -3.61
CA PRO A 91 -11.13 2.64 -3.05
C PRO A 91 -10.75 3.80 -3.98
N SER A 92 -10.93 5.02 -3.51
CA SER A 92 -10.83 6.23 -4.36
C SER A 92 -9.42 6.52 -4.90
N GLY A 93 -8.39 5.81 -4.43
CA GLY A 93 -7.05 5.84 -5.00
C GLY A 93 -6.88 5.01 -6.29
N VAL A 94 -7.74 4.01 -6.51
CA VAL A 94 -7.65 3.09 -7.66
C VAL A 94 -7.80 3.77 -9.02
N PRO A 95 -8.67 4.78 -9.22
CA PRO A 95 -8.79 5.46 -10.51
C PRO A 95 -7.50 6.09 -11.04
N TYR A 96 -6.53 6.36 -10.18
CA TYR A 96 -5.23 6.90 -10.61
C TYR A 96 -4.37 5.90 -11.42
N ILE A 97 -4.68 4.60 -11.39
CA ILE A 97 -3.87 3.56 -12.07
C ILE A 97 -3.67 3.85 -13.56
N GLY A 98 -4.69 4.33 -14.25
CA GLY A 98 -4.60 4.68 -15.67
C GLY A 98 -3.62 5.83 -15.93
N PHE A 99 -3.66 6.85 -15.10
CA PHE A 99 -2.72 7.99 -15.17
C PHE A 99 -1.30 7.55 -14.79
N ALA A 100 -1.15 6.77 -13.73
CA ALA A 100 0.14 6.20 -13.30
C ALA A 100 0.80 5.40 -14.42
N ARG A 101 0.04 4.50 -15.08
CA ARG A 101 0.52 3.75 -16.23
C ARG A 101 1.05 4.67 -17.34
N ASN A 102 0.29 5.69 -17.70
CA ASN A 102 0.68 6.61 -18.77
C ASN A 102 1.95 7.39 -18.41
N ASP A 103 2.09 7.85 -17.16
CA ASP A 103 3.27 8.57 -16.70
C ASP A 103 4.50 7.65 -16.59
N ILE A 104 4.33 6.40 -16.19
CA ILE A 104 5.38 5.38 -16.19
C ILE A 104 5.83 5.09 -17.64
N MET A 105 4.88 4.84 -18.55
CA MET A 105 5.19 4.56 -19.96
C MET A 105 5.86 5.75 -20.66
N ALA A 106 5.57 6.98 -20.22
CA ALA A 106 6.22 8.19 -20.68
C ALA A 106 7.59 8.47 -20.03
N GLY A 107 8.02 7.64 -19.09
CA GLY A 107 9.28 7.81 -18.36
C GLY A 107 9.31 9.00 -17.39
N LYS A 108 8.15 9.56 -17.02
CA LYS A 108 8.06 10.70 -16.09
C LYS A 108 8.22 10.27 -14.62
N ILE A 109 7.77 9.09 -14.29
CA ILE A 109 7.86 8.45 -12.98
C ILE A 109 8.21 6.98 -13.15
N ASN A 110 8.77 6.36 -12.11
CA ASN A 110 9.17 4.96 -12.14
C ASN A 110 8.28 4.08 -11.26
N ARG A 111 7.78 4.62 -10.14
CA ARG A 111 7.08 3.83 -9.14
C ARG A 111 5.95 4.60 -8.49
N VAL A 112 4.81 3.94 -8.37
CA VAL A 112 3.59 4.48 -7.72
C VAL A 112 3.08 3.49 -6.71
N MET A 113 2.62 3.97 -5.56
CA MET A 113 1.93 3.14 -4.58
C MET A 113 0.45 3.50 -4.53
N ILE A 114 -0.40 2.53 -4.80
CA ILE A 114 -1.85 2.62 -4.64
C ILE A 114 -2.21 2.06 -3.27
N ILE A 115 -2.98 2.82 -2.50
CA ILE A 115 -3.41 2.45 -1.15
C ILE A 115 -4.92 2.39 -1.12
N GLY A 116 -5.46 1.16 -1.18
CA GLY A 116 -6.88 0.88 -1.03
C GLY A 116 -7.21 0.55 0.42
N LYS A 117 -8.22 1.21 0.95
CA LYS A 117 -8.72 1.02 2.31
C LYS A 117 -10.18 0.61 2.26
N GLY A 118 -10.57 -0.35 3.10
CA GLY A 118 -11.96 -0.76 3.24
C GLY A 118 -12.84 0.32 3.86
N SER A 119 -14.15 0.11 3.84
CA SER A 119 -15.12 1.05 4.40
C SER A 119 -14.95 1.22 5.90
N LEU A 120 -14.72 2.46 6.35
CA LEU A 120 -14.71 2.80 7.78
C LEU A 120 -16.05 2.53 8.46
N PHE A 121 -17.15 2.65 7.71
CA PHE A 121 -18.50 2.36 8.21
C PHE A 121 -18.67 0.87 8.51
N LEU A 122 -18.31 0.00 7.57
CA LEU A 122 -18.34 -1.45 7.78
C LEU A 122 -17.36 -1.88 8.87
N GLY A 123 -16.18 -1.26 8.92
CA GLY A 123 -15.20 -1.50 9.98
C GLY A 123 -15.76 -1.19 11.37
N ARG A 124 -16.55 -0.13 11.52
CA ARG A 124 -17.23 0.19 12.79
C ARG A 124 -18.31 -0.82 13.16
N MET A 125 -19.11 -1.26 12.18
CA MET A 125 -20.22 -2.18 12.41
C MET A 125 -19.75 -3.61 12.72
N THR A 126 -18.71 -4.06 12.06
CA THR A 126 -18.26 -5.46 12.11
C THR A 126 -17.03 -5.66 12.99
N ASN A 127 -16.37 -4.57 13.41
CA ASN A 127 -15.04 -4.56 14.02
C ASN A 127 -13.96 -5.25 13.15
N LEU A 128 -14.25 -5.44 11.86
CA LEU A 128 -13.36 -5.97 10.84
C LEU A 128 -13.00 -4.85 9.87
N PHE A 129 -11.73 -4.75 9.58
CA PHE A 129 -11.20 -3.72 8.68
C PHE A 129 -10.18 -4.37 7.76
N ASP A 130 -10.37 -4.16 6.46
CA ASP A 130 -9.49 -4.69 5.44
C ASP A 130 -8.98 -3.59 4.51
N GLY A 131 -7.91 -3.88 3.79
CA GLY A 131 -7.33 -2.99 2.82
C GLY A 131 -6.25 -3.69 2.00
N VAL A 132 -5.98 -3.13 0.84
CA VAL A 132 -4.92 -3.60 -0.04
C VAL A 132 -4.05 -2.43 -0.46
N SER A 133 -2.73 -2.65 -0.46
CA SER A 133 -1.78 -1.70 -1.03
C SER A 133 -0.85 -2.45 -1.95
N PHE A 134 -0.57 -1.86 -3.10
CA PHE A 134 0.34 -2.44 -4.07
C PHE A 134 1.16 -1.35 -4.76
N VAL A 135 2.32 -1.77 -5.25
CA VAL A 135 3.24 -0.92 -6.00
C VAL A 135 3.14 -1.27 -7.48
N ILE A 136 3.07 -0.24 -8.31
CA ILE A 136 3.21 -0.34 -9.76
C ILE A 136 4.53 0.30 -10.10
N GLU A 137 5.38 -0.39 -10.84
CA GLU A 137 6.67 0.14 -11.25
C GLU A 137 6.98 -0.12 -12.72
N ALA A 138 7.89 0.70 -13.26
CA ALA A 138 8.40 0.53 -14.61
C ALA A 138 9.08 -0.83 -14.73
N ASN A 139 8.68 -1.60 -15.73
CA ASN A 139 9.39 -2.84 -16.07
C ASN A 139 10.72 -2.49 -16.74
N LYS A 140 11.81 -2.71 -16.04
CA LYS A 140 13.17 -2.47 -16.55
C LYS A 140 13.70 -3.57 -17.47
N GLY A 141 12.85 -4.54 -17.82
CA GLY A 141 13.25 -5.69 -18.65
C GLY A 141 14.14 -6.69 -17.91
N GLU A 142 14.42 -6.46 -16.63
CA GLU A 142 15.01 -7.49 -15.80
C GLU A 142 14.01 -8.64 -15.75
N LYS A 143 14.42 -9.83 -16.23
CA LYS A 143 13.66 -11.05 -15.98
C LYS A 143 13.50 -11.09 -14.47
N ALA A 144 12.26 -11.04 -13.98
CA ALA A 144 12.00 -11.46 -12.60
C ALA A 144 12.77 -12.76 -12.44
N GLU A 145 13.68 -12.83 -11.47
CA GLU A 145 14.34 -14.09 -11.15
C GLU A 145 13.23 -15.10 -11.09
N ALA A 146 13.34 -16.11 -11.93
CA ALA A 146 12.22 -17.01 -12.22
C ALA A 146 11.63 -17.43 -10.88
N GLY A 147 10.40 -17.06 -10.64
CA GLY A 147 9.73 -17.45 -9.41
C GLY A 147 9.92 -18.93 -9.25
N VAL A 148 10.09 -19.39 -8.02
CA VAL A 148 10.46 -20.74 -7.62
C VAL A 148 10.21 -21.75 -8.73
N SER A 149 11.24 -22.31 -9.29
CA SER A 149 11.13 -23.19 -10.47
C SER A 149 10.17 -24.34 -10.15
N GLU A 150 9.50 -24.89 -11.16
CA GLU A 150 8.59 -26.03 -10.95
C GLU A 150 9.27 -27.16 -10.16
N ASP A 151 10.58 -27.35 -10.35
CA ASP A 151 11.36 -28.35 -9.64
C ASP A 151 11.62 -27.96 -8.17
N GLU A 152 11.77 -26.68 -7.86
CA GLU A 152 11.86 -26.21 -6.48
C GLU A 152 10.52 -26.33 -5.75
N VAL A 153 9.41 -26.02 -6.43
CA VAL A 153 8.06 -26.26 -5.89
C VAL A 153 7.85 -27.74 -5.59
N LYS A 154 8.20 -28.63 -6.53
CA LYS A 154 8.13 -30.08 -6.32
C LYS A 154 8.99 -30.54 -5.14
N LYS A 155 10.20 -30.00 -5.00
CA LYS A 155 11.08 -30.31 -3.85
C LYS A 155 10.50 -29.82 -2.52
N MET A 156 9.91 -28.61 -2.48
CA MET A 156 9.26 -28.09 -1.27
C MET A 156 8.04 -28.92 -0.88
N ILE A 157 7.20 -29.30 -1.85
CA ILE A 157 6.04 -30.18 -1.61
C ILE A 157 6.51 -31.54 -1.09
N ALA A 158 7.51 -32.16 -1.72
CA ALA A 158 8.04 -33.45 -1.28
C ALA A 158 8.68 -33.40 0.11
N LYS A 159 9.27 -32.25 0.48
CA LYS A 159 9.79 -32.03 1.84
C LYS A 159 8.65 -31.92 2.86
N ALA A 160 7.66 -31.10 2.58
CA ALA A 160 6.50 -30.91 3.45
C ALA A 160 5.71 -32.22 3.67
N MET A 161 5.54 -33.02 2.61
CA MET A 161 4.88 -34.32 2.72
C MET A 161 5.67 -35.31 3.59
N ARG A 162 7.00 -35.31 3.49
CA ARG A 162 7.86 -36.15 4.36
C ARG A 162 7.78 -35.72 5.82
N GLU A 163 7.86 -34.42 6.10
CA GLU A 163 7.74 -33.88 7.46
C GLU A 163 6.36 -34.19 8.06
N PHE A 164 5.30 -34.10 7.27
CA PHE A 164 3.96 -34.49 7.67
C PHE A 164 3.85 -36.00 7.97
N ALA A 165 4.36 -36.86 7.09
CA ALA A 165 4.37 -38.30 7.31
C ALA A 165 5.15 -38.68 8.58
N THR A 166 6.30 -38.03 8.83
CA THR A 166 7.11 -38.28 10.03
C THR A 166 6.35 -37.83 11.30
N SER A 167 5.61 -36.71 11.23
CA SER A 167 4.83 -36.21 12.36
C SER A 167 3.66 -37.13 12.72
N LEU A 168 3.08 -37.81 11.74
CA LEU A 168 2.01 -38.80 11.96
C LEU A 168 2.54 -40.11 12.60
N MET A 169 3.75 -40.52 12.20
CA MET A 169 4.37 -41.75 12.73
C MET A 169 4.95 -41.58 14.16
N GLY A 170 5.15 -40.34 14.62
CA GLY A 170 5.64 -40.04 15.96
C GLY A 170 4.53 -39.79 17.01
N GLN A 171 3.26 -39.97 16.67
CA GLN A 171 2.12 -39.82 17.61
C GLN A 171 1.59 -41.13 18.18
N ASP A 172 2.22 -42.27 17.85
CA ASP A 172 1.82 -43.61 18.31
C ASP A 172 2.77 -44.17 19.43
N GLU A 173 3.39 -43.29 20.22
CA GLU A 173 4.09 -43.72 21.46
C GLU A 173 3.45 -43.11 22.72
#